data_9b5033490df7da749ac8e696fd271ab3
#
_entry.id   9b5033490df7da749ac8e696fd271ab3
#
_cell.length_a   1.000
_cell.length_b   1.000
_cell.length_c   1.000
_cell.angle_alpha   90.00
_cell.angle_beta   90.00
_cell.angle_gamma   90.00
#
_symmetry.space_group_name_H-M   'P 1'
#
loop_
_entity.id
_entity.type
_entity.pdbx_description
1 polymer ?
#
loop_
_entity_poly.entity_id
_entity_poly.type
_entity_poly.pdbx_seq_one_letter_code
_entity_poly.pdbx_strand_id
1 'polypeptide(L)'
;MKRALRTAAILVVLPAMIPVTGWAQTPSSGFYIGAEGGLNWLLNTNVTTNTSSGGNLNTVAVTPQTGFAAGGVIGYDFVGPRVEVEGVYRGNQSNLASSNGQALGANIGQLGILANLLYDFAPGSTITPYIGAGAGIGFVDSNASLGSTVFAYQGIVGLGWNVDTNFRVNLDGRYYGTSNPTVNGVGWTNNNFSVMLGLQIKFGPAEAAPPPPPPAPAIVSFMVFFDWDRSNLSAQALNTIKQAAGAYKTKGNARITATGHTDTSGPENYNMALSLRRANAVKDALVRNGVPAQAITVVGKGQTDLLVKTADGVREPQNRRVEIVIQ
;
A
#
# COMPACT_ATOMS: atom_id res chain seq x y z
N MET A 1 -17.02 -55.73 -7.60
CA MET A 1 -16.07 -55.13 -6.65
C MET A 1 -16.07 -53.62 -6.84
N LYS A 2 -16.62 -52.87 -5.89
CA LYS A 2 -16.81 -51.42 -5.95
C LYS A 2 -15.46 -50.74 -5.62
N ARG A 3 -14.85 -50.07 -6.58
CA ARG A 3 -13.69 -49.17 -6.35
C ARG A 3 -14.19 -47.85 -5.78
N ALA A 4 -13.82 -47.58 -4.54
CA ALA A 4 -14.05 -46.31 -3.89
C ALA A 4 -13.16 -45.20 -4.56
N LEU A 5 -13.78 -44.20 -5.14
CA LEU A 5 -13.11 -42.95 -5.49
C LEU A 5 -12.64 -42.30 -4.18
N ARG A 6 -11.35 -42.23 -3.98
CA ARG A 6 -10.78 -41.34 -2.94
C ARG A 6 -10.69 -39.94 -3.53
N THR A 7 -11.68 -39.14 -3.22
CA THR A 7 -11.66 -37.70 -3.47
C THR A 7 -10.67 -37.08 -2.49
N ALA A 8 -9.51 -36.65 -2.98
CA ALA A 8 -8.61 -35.83 -2.18
C ALA A 8 -9.25 -34.46 -2.02
N ALA A 9 -9.82 -34.18 -0.86
CA ALA A 9 -10.25 -32.85 -0.50
C ALA A 9 -9.01 -31.97 -0.31
N ILE A 10 -8.79 -31.04 -1.21
CA ILE A 10 -7.80 -29.98 -1.03
C ILE A 10 -8.38 -29.03 0.02
N LEU A 11 -7.84 -29.13 1.24
CA LEU A 11 -8.17 -28.19 2.31
C LEU A 11 -7.47 -26.87 1.99
N VAL A 12 -8.18 -25.95 1.37
CA VAL A 12 -7.74 -24.56 1.25
C VAL A 12 -7.89 -23.94 2.63
N VAL A 13 -6.82 -23.96 3.39
CA VAL A 13 -6.73 -23.18 4.63
C VAL A 13 -6.66 -21.72 4.19
N LEU A 14 -7.80 -21.05 4.19
CA LEU A 14 -7.86 -19.60 4.14
C LEU A 14 -7.20 -19.07 5.43
N PRO A 15 -6.09 -18.33 5.36
CA PRO A 15 -5.57 -17.66 6.53
C PRO A 15 -6.64 -16.68 7.01
N ALA A 16 -6.98 -16.77 8.30
CA ALA A 16 -7.86 -15.83 8.95
C ALA A 16 -7.36 -14.41 8.64
N MET A 17 -8.20 -13.58 8.04
CA MET A 17 -7.90 -12.18 7.76
C MET A 17 -7.73 -11.47 9.10
N ILE A 18 -6.49 -11.34 9.56
CA ILE A 18 -6.12 -10.37 10.57
C ILE A 18 -6.26 -9.02 9.85
N PRO A 19 -7.06 -8.08 10.34
CA PRO A 19 -7.09 -6.75 9.78
C PRO A 19 -5.76 -6.08 10.08
N VAL A 20 -4.79 -6.23 9.19
CA VAL A 20 -3.61 -5.38 9.18
C VAL A 20 -4.12 -4.05 8.65
N THR A 21 -4.19 -3.05 9.52
CA THR A 21 -4.37 -1.65 9.12
C THR A 21 -3.12 -1.23 8.35
N GLY A 22 -3.01 -1.74 7.13
CA GLY A 22 -1.96 -1.38 6.20
C GLY A 22 -2.26 0.01 5.66
N TRP A 23 -1.29 0.88 5.77
CA TRP A 23 -1.29 2.16 5.08
C TRP A 23 -1.44 1.88 3.59
N ALA A 24 -2.43 2.51 2.95
CA ALA A 24 -2.57 2.41 1.50
C ALA A 24 -1.26 2.91 0.88
N GLN A 25 -0.57 2.02 0.18
CA GLN A 25 0.67 2.37 -0.51
C GLN A 25 0.29 3.04 -1.82
N THR A 26 0.96 4.11 -2.17
CA THR A 26 0.77 4.69 -3.50
C THR A 26 1.40 3.76 -4.52
N PRO A 27 0.59 3.17 -5.43
CA PRO A 27 1.11 2.23 -6.41
C PRO A 27 2.02 2.96 -7.39
N SER A 28 3.23 2.43 -7.60
CA SER A 28 4.20 2.96 -8.55
C SER A 28 4.46 1.98 -9.69
N SER A 29 4.67 2.49 -10.89
CA SER A 29 5.14 1.68 -12.01
C SER A 29 6.63 1.38 -11.86
N GLY A 30 7.09 0.24 -12.41
CA GLY A 30 8.52 -0.08 -12.38
C GLY A 30 8.84 -1.48 -12.86
N PHE A 31 10.13 -1.69 -13.16
CA PHE A 31 10.66 -3.02 -13.42
C PHE A 31 10.68 -3.85 -12.13
N TYR A 32 10.50 -5.14 -12.26
CA TYR A 32 10.68 -6.08 -11.17
C TYR A 32 11.37 -7.36 -11.64
N ILE A 33 11.99 -8.02 -10.68
CA ILE A 33 12.49 -9.38 -10.81
C ILE A 33 11.85 -10.22 -9.71
N GLY A 34 11.71 -11.51 -9.94
CA GLY A 34 11.16 -12.42 -8.94
C GLY A 34 11.74 -13.81 -9.05
N ALA A 35 11.67 -14.51 -7.95
CA ALA A 35 11.93 -15.95 -7.86
C ALA A 35 10.69 -16.63 -7.32
N GLU A 36 10.41 -17.84 -7.80
CA GLU A 36 9.21 -18.57 -7.44
C GLU A 36 9.46 -20.07 -7.35
N GLY A 37 8.68 -20.72 -6.49
CA GLY A 37 8.76 -22.16 -6.31
C GLY A 37 7.46 -22.72 -5.75
N GLY A 38 7.19 -23.98 -6.02
CA GLY A 38 5.94 -24.58 -5.60
C GLY A 38 5.79 -26.05 -5.95
N LEU A 39 4.58 -26.53 -5.78
CA LEU A 39 4.18 -27.87 -6.10
C LEU A 39 3.57 -27.94 -7.50
N ASN A 40 3.86 -28.99 -8.21
CA ASN A 40 3.34 -29.22 -9.56
C ASN A 40 2.70 -30.62 -9.66
N TRP A 41 1.54 -30.66 -10.27
CA TRP A 41 0.83 -31.89 -10.58
C TRP A 41 0.63 -32.00 -12.08
N LEU A 42 1.28 -32.98 -12.70
CA LEU A 42 0.97 -33.35 -14.07
C LEU A 42 -0.40 -34.05 -14.05
N LEU A 43 -1.32 -33.59 -14.89
CA LEU A 43 -2.65 -34.18 -14.97
C LEU A 43 -2.59 -35.54 -15.71
N ASN A 44 -3.52 -36.43 -15.36
CA ASN A 44 -3.58 -37.74 -15.97
C ASN A 44 -3.65 -37.64 -17.51
N THR A 45 -2.79 -38.38 -18.17
CA THR A 45 -2.71 -38.44 -19.62
C THR A 45 -2.67 -39.84 -20.14
N ASN A 46 -3.17 -40.05 -21.35
CA ASN A 46 -3.05 -41.30 -22.09
C ASN A 46 -1.89 -41.17 -23.08
N VAL A 47 -0.98 -42.12 -22.99
CA VAL A 47 0.17 -42.22 -23.89
C VAL A 47 -0.17 -43.21 -25.01
N THR A 48 -0.05 -42.72 -26.25
CA THR A 48 -0.24 -43.59 -27.42
C THR A 48 1.13 -43.98 -27.99
N THR A 49 1.46 -45.25 -27.95
CA THR A 49 2.71 -45.76 -28.54
C THR A 49 2.43 -46.42 -29.87
N ASN A 50 3.15 -45.97 -30.93
CA ASN A 50 3.16 -46.66 -32.22
C ASN A 50 4.15 -47.86 -32.14
N THR A 51 3.62 -49.02 -31.98
CA THR A 51 4.44 -50.26 -32.11
C THR A 51 4.55 -50.62 -33.60
N SER A 52 5.75 -50.57 -34.10
CA SER A 52 6.08 -50.87 -35.51
C SER A 52 5.84 -52.30 -35.98
N SER A 53 5.10 -53.10 -35.20
CA SER A 53 4.78 -54.49 -35.57
C SER A 53 3.31 -54.74 -35.25
N GLY A 54 2.46 -54.57 -36.27
CA GLY A 54 1.12 -55.18 -36.27
C GLY A 54 -0.01 -54.36 -35.64
N GLY A 55 -0.12 -53.08 -35.91
CA GLY A 55 -1.43 -52.36 -35.94
C GLY A 55 -2.21 -52.15 -34.66
N ASN A 56 -1.75 -52.54 -33.48
CA ASN A 56 -2.45 -52.25 -32.23
C ASN A 56 -1.79 -51.06 -31.48
N LEU A 57 -2.55 -49.98 -31.41
CA LEU A 57 -2.22 -48.84 -30.55
C LEU A 57 -2.42 -49.21 -29.09
N ASN A 58 -1.35 -49.42 -28.35
CA ASN A 58 -1.43 -49.66 -26.91
C ASN A 58 -1.53 -48.31 -26.19
N THR A 59 -2.67 -48.06 -25.63
CA THR A 59 -2.88 -46.86 -24.77
C THR A 59 -2.46 -47.22 -23.34
N VAL A 60 -1.44 -46.54 -22.83
CA VAL A 60 -0.95 -46.72 -21.46
C VAL A 60 -1.39 -45.50 -20.64
N ALA A 61 -2.11 -45.74 -19.55
CA ALA A 61 -2.45 -44.70 -18.60
C ALA A 61 -1.23 -44.31 -17.75
N VAL A 62 -0.88 -43.06 -17.74
CA VAL A 62 0.17 -42.47 -16.91
C VAL A 62 -0.44 -41.89 -15.67
N THR A 63 -0.02 -42.34 -14.49
CA THR A 63 -0.43 -41.79 -13.21
C THR A 63 0.72 -40.95 -12.65
N PRO A 64 0.72 -39.63 -12.81
CA PRO A 64 1.81 -38.79 -12.34
C PRO A 64 1.78 -38.68 -10.81
N GLN A 65 2.96 -38.48 -10.24
CA GLN A 65 3.13 -38.11 -8.83
C GLN A 65 3.24 -36.60 -8.70
N THR A 66 3.04 -36.10 -7.48
CA THR A 66 3.30 -34.70 -7.16
C THR A 66 4.77 -34.40 -7.42
N GLY A 67 5.01 -33.33 -8.17
CA GLY A 67 6.32 -32.84 -8.50
C GLY A 67 6.56 -31.45 -7.93
N PHE A 68 7.58 -30.79 -8.42
CA PHE A 68 7.91 -29.41 -8.03
C PHE A 68 7.97 -28.51 -9.27
N ALA A 69 7.83 -27.21 -9.02
CA ALA A 69 8.12 -26.16 -10.00
C ALA A 69 9.00 -25.11 -9.34
N ALA A 70 9.97 -24.57 -10.09
CA ALA A 70 10.83 -23.49 -9.62
C ALA A 70 11.28 -22.65 -10.80
N GLY A 71 11.36 -21.33 -10.60
CA GLY A 71 11.70 -20.43 -11.70
C GLY A 71 11.90 -18.99 -11.26
N GLY A 72 11.91 -18.13 -12.24
CA GLY A 72 12.04 -16.70 -12.03
C GLY A 72 11.36 -15.89 -13.14
N VAL A 73 11.09 -14.65 -12.79
CA VAL A 73 10.41 -13.69 -13.65
C VAL A 73 11.17 -12.38 -13.73
N ILE A 74 11.09 -11.72 -14.89
CA ILE A 74 11.48 -10.33 -15.09
C ILE A 74 10.28 -9.64 -15.75
N GLY A 75 9.82 -8.52 -15.18
CA GLY A 75 8.65 -7.85 -15.69
C GLY A 75 8.62 -6.36 -15.46
N TYR A 76 7.55 -5.75 -15.94
CA TYR A 76 7.23 -4.34 -15.72
C TYR A 76 5.77 -4.20 -15.26
N ASP A 77 5.60 -3.47 -14.17
CA ASP A 77 4.31 -3.13 -13.58
C ASP A 77 3.89 -1.72 -14.04
N PHE A 78 2.73 -1.63 -14.72
CA PHE A 78 2.12 -0.37 -15.19
C PHE A 78 1.06 0.17 -14.23
N VAL A 79 1.06 -0.29 -12.97
CA VAL A 79 0.02 0.02 -11.97
C VAL A 79 -1.32 -0.64 -12.34
N GLY A 80 -1.36 -1.95 -12.16
CA GLY A 80 -2.49 -2.79 -12.52
C GLY A 80 -2.16 -3.77 -13.63
N PRO A 81 -2.04 -3.37 -14.88
CA PRO A 81 -1.48 -4.22 -15.92
C PRO A 81 0.01 -4.53 -15.66
N ARG A 82 0.41 -5.79 -15.84
CA ARG A 82 1.81 -6.23 -15.75
C ARG A 82 2.16 -7.07 -16.97
N VAL A 83 3.38 -6.89 -17.47
CA VAL A 83 3.98 -7.77 -18.48
C VAL A 83 5.21 -8.42 -17.88
N GLU A 84 5.41 -9.70 -18.14
CA GLU A 84 6.60 -10.40 -17.63
C GLU A 84 7.07 -11.49 -18.60
N VAL A 85 8.35 -11.79 -18.52
CA VAL A 85 8.96 -12.98 -19.09
C VAL A 85 9.31 -13.90 -17.93
N GLU A 86 8.85 -15.12 -18.04
CA GLU A 86 8.99 -16.17 -17.02
C GLU A 86 9.81 -17.33 -17.57
N GLY A 87 10.73 -17.85 -16.74
CA GLY A 87 11.39 -19.11 -16.97
C GLY A 87 11.14 -20.06 -15.81
N VAL A 88 10.40 -21.15 -16.02
CA VAL A 88 10.04 -22.12 -14.96
C VAL A 88 10.36 -23.52 -15.38
N TYR A 89 11.09 -24.22 -14.52
CA TYR A 89 11.32 -25.66 -14.61
C TYR A 89 10.30 -26.40 -13.75
N ARG A 90 9.70 -27.46 -14.34
CA ARG A 90 8.75 -28.36 -13.67
C ARG A 90 9.28 -29.77 -13.75
N GLY A 91 9.41 -30.46 -12.61
CA GLY A 91 9.88 -31.82 -12.51
C GLY A 91 8.81 -32.72 -11.89
N ASN A 92 8.40 -33.76 -12.59
CA ASN A 92 7.46 -34.75 -12.10
C ASN A 92 8.04 -36.19 -12.26
N GLN A 93 7.79 -37.01 -11.28
CA GLN A 93 7.96 -38.44 -11.42
C GLN A 93 6.65 -39.07 -11.85
N SER A 94 6.68 -40.02 -12.77
CA SER A 94 5.50 -40.73 -13.20
C SER A 94 5.79 -42.24 -13.19
N ASN A 95 4.79 -43.00 -12.78
CA ASN A 95 4.82 -44.45 -12.92
C ASN A 95 4.09 -44.81 -14.21
N LEU A 96 4.83 -45.31 -15.18
CA LEU A 96 4.28 -45.89 -16.41
C LEU A 96 3.95 -47.36 -16.14
N ALA A 97 2.68 -47.71 -16.19
CA ALA A 97 2.30 -49.12 -16.20
C ALA A 97 2.51 -49.67 -17.62
N SER A 98 3.51 -50.48 -17.83
CA SER A 98 3.68 -51.26 -19.08
C SER A 98 2.54 -52.26 -19.25
N SER A 99 2.18 -52.61 -20.47
CA SER A 99 1.22 -53.69 -20.77
C SER A 99 1.61 -55.06 -20.17
N ASN A 100 2.85 -55.22 -19.76
CA ASN A 100 3.40 -56.42 -19.13
C ASN A 100 3.39 -56.36 -17.59
N GLY A 101 2.76 -55.34 -16.99
CA GLY A 101 2.68 -55.19 -15.52
C GLY A 101 3.96 -54.66 -14.85
N GLN A 102 5.02 -54.36 -15.60
CA GLN A 102 6.20 -53.70 -15.06
C GLN A 102 5.97 -52.19 -14.99
N ALA A 103 6.09 -51.61 -13.81
CA ALA A 103 6.09 -50.18 -13.61
C ALA A 103 7.45 -49.63 -14.06
N LEU A 104 7.48 -48.88 -15.14
CA LEU A 104 8.64 -48.10 -15.57
C LEU A 104 8.50 -46.70 -14.99
N GLY A 105 9.38 -46.37 -14.05
CA GLY A 105 9.48 -44.98 -13.57
C GLY A 105 10.02 -44.09 -14.69
N ALA A 106 9.33 -42.99 -14.98
CA ALA A 106 9.81 -41.96 -15.88
C ALA A 106 9.89 -40.62 -15.15
N ASN A 107 11.03 -39.95 -15.29
CA ASN A 107 11.17 -38.57 -14.85
C ASN A 107 10.82 -37.65 -16.04
N ILE A 108 9.85 -36.77 -15.85
CA ILE A 108 9.45 -35.79 -16.85
C ILE A 108 9.92 -34.43 -16.37
N GLY A 109 10.87 -33.85 -17.10
CA GLY A 109 11.35 -32.49 -16.93
C GLY A 109 10.72 -31.55 -17.96
N GLN A 110 10.40 -30.35 -17.57
CA GLN A 110 9.79 -29.35 -18.47
C GLN A 110 10.35 -27.98 -18.12
N LEU A 111 11.00 -27.33 -19.07
CA LEU A 111 11.38 -25.93 -18.96
C LEU A 111 10.44 -25.11 -19.85
N GLY A 112 9.68 -24.19 -19.24
CA GLY A 112 8.85 -23.23 -19.94
C GLY A 112 9.51 -21.86 -19.96
N ILE A 113 9.53 -21.20 -21.13
CA ILE A 113 9.84 -19.78 -21.27
C ILE A 113 8.61 -19.12 -21.86
N LEU A 114 7.94 -18.27 -21.06
CA LEU A 114 6.66 -17.68 -21.41
C LEU A 114 6.67 -16.16 -21.25
N ALA A 115 5.94 -15.49 -22.13
CA ALA A 115 5.55 -14.11 -21.96
C ALA A 115 4.14 -14.08 -21.34
N ASN A 116 3.97 -13.40 -20.23
CA ASN A 116 2.73 -13.31 -19.48
C ASN A 116 2.19 -11.88 -19.50
N LEU A 117 0.86 -11.77 -19.58
CA LEU A 117 0.09 -10.58 -19.31
C LEU A 117 -0.71 -10.84 -18.04
N LEU A 118 -0.58 -9.96 -17.04
CA LEU A 118 -1.31 -10.05 -15.78
C LEU A 118 -2.07 -8.76 -15.53
N TYR A 119 -3.10 -8.87 -14.72
CA TYR A 119 -3.88 -7.71 -14.26
C TYR A 119 -4.13 -7.81 -12.78
N ASP A 120 -3.63 -6.81 -12.04
CA ASP A 120 -3.83 -6.64 -10.60
C ASP A 120 -5.13 -5.85 -10.36
N PHE A 121 -6.07 -6.46 -9.62
CA PHE A 121 -7.27 -5.78 -9.17
C PHE A 121 -6.96 -5.00 -7.88
N ALA A 122 -7.30 -3.71 -7.81
CA ALA A 122 -7.00 -2.84 -6.69
C ALA A 122 -5.49 -2.70 -6.36
N PRO A 123 -4.67 -2.24 -7.33
CA PRO A 123 -3.26 -1.96 -7.09
C PRO A 123 -3.12 -0.92 -5.96
N GLY A 124 -2.12 -1.08 -5.07
CA GLY A 124 -1.94 -0.24 -3.86
C GLY A 124 -2.61 -0.77 -2.60
N SER A 125 -3.45 -1.80 -2.70
CA SER A 125 -3.93 -2.54 -1.54
C SER A 125 -2.85 -3.45 -0.98
N THR A 126 -2.87 -3.70 0.34
CA THR A 126 -1.94 -4.66 0.97
C THR A 126 -2.06 -6.07 0.36
N ILE A 127 -3.28 -6.49 0.04
CA ILE A 127 -3.56 -7.75 -0.68
C ILE A 127 -4.21 -7.41 -2.00
N THR A 128 -3.60 -7.85 -3.08
CA THR A 128 -3.99 -7.55 -4.46
C THR A 128 -4.30 -8.87 -5.18
N PRO A 129 -5.58 -9.17 -5.43
CA PRO A 129 -5.94 -10.27 -6.33
C PRO A 129 -5.48 -9.98 -7.75
N TYR A 130 -5.07 -11.02 -8.49
CA TYR A 130 -4.69 -10.89 -9.88
C TYR A 130 -5.04 -12.11 -10.72
N ILE A 131 -5.15 -11.87 -12.02
CA ILE A 131 -5.27 -12.91 -13.03
C ILE A 131 -4.21 -12.68 -14.11
N GLY A 132 -3.87 -13.74 -14.82
CA GLY A 132 -2.93 -13.62 -15.93
C GLY A 132 -3.07 -14.77 -16.93
N ALA A 133 -2.51 -14.54 -18.09
CA ALA A 133 -2.35 -15.53 -19.14
C ALA A 133 -1.00 -15.36 -19.80
N GLY A 134 -0.43 -16.48 -20.23
CA GLY A 134 0.87 -16.48 -20.90
C GLY A 134 0.96 -17.48 -22.03
N ALA A 135 1.88 -17.22 -22.95
CA ALA A 135 2.22 -18.10 -24.04
C ALA A 135 3.73 -18.06 -24.33
N GLY A 136 4.26 -19.15 -24.85
CA GLY A 136 5.69 -19.24 -25.14
C GLY A 136 6.11 -20.61 -25.64
N ILE A 137 7.30 -21.01 -25.24
CA ILE A 137 7.95 -22.25 -25.67
C ILE A 137 8.18 -23.14 -24.46
N GLY A 138 7.86 -24.43 -24.62
CA GLY A 138 8.15 -25.46 -23.66
C GLY A 138 9.21 -26.44 -24.22
N PHE A 139 10.18 -26.79 -23.40
CA PHE A 139 11.15 -27.85 -23.63
C PHE A 139 10.80 -29.02 -22.71
N VAL A 140 10.45 -30.15 -23.26
CA VAL A 140 9.95 -31.30 -22.49
C VAL A 140 10.90 -32.46 -22.65
N ASP A 141 11.49 -32.93 -21.55
CA ASP A 141 12.43 -34.05 -21.50
C ASP A 141 11.81 -35.25 -20.79
N SER A 142 12.21 -36.42 -21.18
CA SER A 142 11.87 -37.67 -20.49
C SER A 142 13.09 -38.55 -20.30
N ASN A 143 13.41 -38.92 -19.08
CA ASN A 143 14.57 -39.77 -18.72
C ASN A 143 15.91 -39.30 -19.33
N ALA A 144 16.15 -37.97 -19.31
CA ALA A 144 17.34 -37.28 -19.85
C ALA A 144 17.58 -37.50 -21.38
N SER A 145 16.57 -37.93 -22.11
CA SER A 145 16.61 -37.90 -23.59
C SER A 145 16.25 -36.51 -24.06
N LEU A 146 16.97 -36.02 -25.12
CA LEU A 146 16.70 -34.74 -25.76
C LEU A 146 15.24 -34.63 -26.17
N GLY A 147 14.57 -33.61 -25.59
CA GLY A 147 13.16 -33.51 -25.58
C GLY A 147 12.51 -32.87 -26.79
N SER A 148 11.24 -32.69 -26.68
CA SER A 148 10.41 -32.02 -27.68
C SER A 148 10.31 -30.54 -27.36
N THR A 149 10.52 -29.69 -28.37
CA THR A 149 10.19 -28.25 -28.28
C THR A 149 8.75 -28.06 -28.72
N VAL A 150 7.94 -27.46 -27.88
CA VAL A 150 6.50 -27.37 -28.07
C VAL A 150 6.00 -25.95 -27.78
N PHE A 151 4.85 -25.61 -28.34
CA PHE A 151 4.13 -24.39 -27.92
C PHE A 151 3.59 -24.60 -26.49
N ALA A 152 3.79 -23.61 -25.63
CA ALA A 152 3.33 -23.62 -24.24
C ALA A 152 2.38 -22.43 -23.97
N TYR A 153 1.42 -22.65 -23.08
CA TYR A 153 0.50 -21.63 -22.63
C TYR A 153 0.14 -21.84 -21.15
N GLN A 154 -0.26 -20.77 -20.48
CA GLN A 154 -0.73 -20.87 -19.09
C GLN A 154 -1.81 -19.87 -18.74
N GLY A 155 -2.62 -20.23 -17.75
CA GLY A 155 -3.53 -19.33 -17.04
C GLY A 155 -3.09 -19.22 -15.57
N ILE A 156 -3.16 -18.03 -15.01
CA ILE A 156 -2.68 -17.70 -13.67
C ILE A 156 -3.81 -17.03 -12.90
N VAL A 157 -4.01 -17.40 -11.65
CA VAL A 157 -4.87 -16.71 -10.69
C VAL A 157 -4.16 -16.65 -9.35
N GLY A 158 -4.07 -15.49 -8.74
CA GLY A 158 -3.28 -15.35 -7.53
C GLY A 158 -3.65 -14.18 -6.64
N LEU A 159 -2.95 -14.14 -5.52
CA LEU A 159 -2.98 -13.10 -4.52
C LEU A 159 -1.56 -12.59 -4.29
N GLY A 160 -1.35 -11.28 -4.47
CA GLY A 160 -0.12 -10.61 -4.12
C GLY A 160 -0.26 -9.93 -2.75
N TRP A 161 0.69 -10.13 -1.88
CA TRP A 161 0.83 -9.39 -0.64
C TRP A 161 1.96 -8.38 -0.80
N ASN A 162 1.60 -7.09 -0.89
CA ASN A 162 2.54 -5.98 -0.94
C ASN A 162 3.03 -5.68 0.48
N VAL A 163 4.25 -6.16 0.80
CA VAL A 163 4.88 -5.95 2.12
C VAL A 163 5.31 -4.49 2.26
N ASP A 164 5.90 -3.96 1.20
CA ASP A 164 6.22 -2.53 1.02
C ASP A 164 6.12 -2.15 -0.47
N THR A 165 6.55 -0.95 -0.84
CA THR A 165 6.50 -0.45 -2.22
C THR A 165 7.37 -1.23 -3.20
N ASN A 166 8.39 -1.92 -2.71
CA ASN A 166 9.39 -2.62 -3.51
C ASN A 166 9.32 -4.14 -3.37
N PHE A 167 8.74 -4.66 -2.27
CA PHE A 167 8.74 -6.08 -1.98
C PHE A 167 7.33 -6.66 -1.95
N ARG A 168 7.10 -7.70 -2.76
CA ARG A 168 5.82 -8.38 -2.90
C ARG A 168 6.00 -9.89 -2.78
N VAL A 169 5.10 -10.53 -2.04
CA VAL A 169 4.94 -11.98 -1.96
C VAL A 169 3.72 -12.40 -2.75
N ASN A 170 3.83 -13.37 -3.64
CA ASN A 170 2.73 -13.89 -4.44
C ASN A 170 2.41 -15.32 -4.05
N LEU A 171 1.13 -15.65 -4.04
CA LEU A 171 0.63 -17.02 -3.98
C LEU A 171 -0.34 -17.19 -5.13
N ASP A 172 -0.02 -18.08 -6.06
CA ASP A 172 -0.86 -18.30 -7.23
C ASP A 172 -1.07 -19.77 -7.58
N GLY A 173 -2.19 -20.02 -8.25
CA GLY A 173 -2.52 -21.25 -8.92
C GLY A 173 -2.35 -21.08 -10.42
N ARG A 174 -1.73 -22.05 -11.07
CA ARG A 174 -1.44 -22.02 -12.51
C ARG A 174 -1.92 -23.28 -13.20
N TYR A 175 -2.56 -23.09 -14.31
CA TYR A 175 -2.77 -24.14 -15.30
C TYR A 175 -1.78 -23.95 -16.43
N TYR A 176 -0.90 -24.91 -16.64
CA TYR A 176 0.10 -24.92 -17.71
C TYR A 176 -0.19 -26.04 -18.67
N GLY A 177 -0.26 -25.74 -19.96
CA GLY A 177 -0.45 -26.70 -21.02
C GLY A 177 0.54 -26.52 -22.15
N THR A 178 0.78 -27.57 -22.91
CA THR A 178 1.58 -27.49 -24.13
C THR A 178 0.85 -28.16 -25.29
N SER A 179 1.26 -27.86 -26.52
CA SER A 179 0.97 -28.76 -27.62
C SER A 179 1.59 -30.12 -27.31
N ASN A 180 1.00 -31.20 -27.83
CA ASN A 180 1.40 -32.55 -27.50
C ASN A 180 2.90 -32.81 -27.79
N PRO A 181 3.72 -33.02 -26.74
CA PRO A 181 5.12 -33.34 -26.94
C PRO A 181 5.25 -34.78 -27.47
N THR A 182 6.28 -35.01 -28.28
CA THR A 182 6.63 -36.35 -28.76
C THR A 182 8.10 -36.59 -28.46
N VAL A 183 8.38 -37.55 -27.60
CA VAL A 183 9.76 -37.96 -27.24
C VAL A 183 9.92 -39.43 -27.55
N ASN A 184 10.93 -39.79 -28.34
CA ASN A 184 11.20 -41.18 -28.80
C ASN A 184 10.00 -41.88 -29.47
N GLY A 185 9.21 -41.10 -30.25
CA GLY A 185 8.02 -41.64 -30.91
C GLY A 185 6.78 -41.81 -30.04
N VAL A 186 6.86 -41.39 -28.80
CA VAL A 186 5.77 -41.45 -27.79
C VAL A 186 5.20 -40.04 -27.63
N GLY A 187 3.91 -39.87 -27.95
CA GLY A 187 3.20 -38.60 -27.77
C GLY A 187 2.22 -38.64 -26.60
N TRP A 188 2.06 -37.53 -25.89
CA TRP A 188 1.09 -37.39 -24.83
C TRP A 188 0.52 -35.99 -24.68
N THR A 189 -0.63 -35.86 -24.00
CA THR A 189 -1.17 -34.56 -23.60
C THR A 189 -0.46 -34.08 -22.35
N ASN A 190 0.13 -32.89 -22.38
CA ASN A 190 0.93 -32.36 -21.31
C ASN A 190 0.23 -31.15 -20.66
N ASN A 191 -0.52 -31.42 -19.61
CA ASN A 191 -1.23 -30.42 -18.82
C ASN A 191 -0.81 -30.54 -17.36
N ASN A 192 -0.56 -29.40 -16.74
CA ASN A 192 -0.08 -29.33 -15.37
C ASN A 192 -0.93 -28.33 -14.58
N PHE A 193 -1.10 -28.61 -13.30
CA PHE A 193 -1.57 -27.63 -12.32
C PHE A 193 -0.46 -27.38 -11.31
N SER A 194 -0.19 -26.13 -11.00
CA SER A 194 0.84 -25.74 -10.02
C SER A 194 0.27 -24.78 -8.98
N VAL A 195 0.77 -24.88 -7.74
CA VAL A 195 0.60 -23.85 -6.72
C VAL A 195 1.98 -23.30 -6.41
N MET A 196 2.15 -22.00 -6.63
CA MET A 196 3.44 -21.32 -6.57
C MET A 196 3.45 -20.25 -5.48
N LEU A 197 4.57 -20.16 -4.76
CA LEU A 197 4.92 -19.03 -3.90
C LEU A 197 6.04 -18.27 -4.58
N GLY A 198 5.83 -16.95 -4.79
CA GLY A 198 6.77 -16.06 -5.45
C GLY A 198 7.20 -14.92 -4.55
N LEU A 199 8.45 -14.49 -4.72
CA LEU A 199 9.00 -13.28 -4.12
C LEU A 199 9.40 -12.35 -5.24
N GLN A 200 8.95 -11.09 -5.19
CA GLN A 200 9.25 -10.08 -6.20
C GLN A 200 9.87 -8.84 -5.57
N ILE A 201 10.88 -8.29 -6.24
CA ILE A 201 11.50 -7.02 -5.90
C ILE A 201 11.29 -6.08 -7.07
N LYS A 202 10.62 -4.95 -6.81
CA LYS A 202 10.35 -3.90 -7.77
C LYS A 202 11.42 -2.80 -7.69
N PHE A 203 11.90 -2.39 -8.84
CA PHE A 203 12.81 -1.26 -9.01
C PHE A 203 12.01 -0.12 -9.66
N GLY A 204 11.65 0.86 -8.88
CA GLY A 204 11.00 2.07 -9.36
C GLY A 204 11.60 3.28 -8.67
N PRO A 205 11.45 4.49 -9.20
CA PRO A 205 11.76 5.66 -8.43
C PRO A 205 10.91 5.59 -7.16
N ALA A 206 11.59 5.68 -6.00
CA ALA A 206 10.87 5.91 -4.76
C ALA A 206 9.96 7.12 -5.01
N GLU A 207 8.66 6.98 -4.80
CA GLU A 207 7.74 8.10 -4.93
C GLU A 207 8.30 9.23 -4.09
N ALA A 208 8.54 10.39 -4.71
CA ALA A 208 9.00 11.56 -4.00
C ALA A 208 8.03 11.78 -2.84
N ALA A 209 8.55 11.80 -1.61
CA ALA A 209 7.73 12.09 -0.44
C ALA A 209 6.85 13.31 -0.77
N PRO A 210 5.54 13.29 -0.46
CA PRO A 210 4.67 14.43 -0.73
C PRO A 210 5.37 15.69 -0.21
N PRO A 211 5.38 16.78 -0.98
CA PRO A 211 6.03 18.01 -0.57
C PRO A 211 5.56 18.33 0.85
N PRO A 212 6.46 18.75 1.74
CA PRO A 212 6.08 19.09 3.10
C PRO A 212 4.90 20.08 3.04
N PRO A 213 3.89 19.93 3.90
CA PRO A 213 2.77 20.85 3.92
C PRO A 213 3.30 22.28 3.96
N PRO A 214 2.72 23.21 3.22
CA PRO A 214 3.16 24.60 3.24
C PRO A 214 3.27 25.05 4.70
N PRO A 215 4.34 25.78 5.07
CA PRO A 215 4.52 26.23 6.44
C PRO A 215 3.24 26.93 6.90
N ALA A 216 2.74 26.55 8.08
CA ALA A 216 1.56 27.16 8.65
C ALA A 216 1.75 28.69 8.62
N PRO A 217 0.72 29.49 8.25
CA PRO A 217 0.85 30.93 8.17
C PRO A 217 1.38 31.46 9.49
N ALA A 218 2.47 32.23 9.43
CA ALA A 218 3.14 32.75 10.62
C ALA A 218 2.12 33.56 11.45
N ILE A 219 1.91 33.10 12.69
CA ILE A 219 1.07 33.82 13.66
C ILE A 219 1.88 35.03 14.15
N VAL A 220 1.35 36.22 13.93
CA VAL A 220 1.96 37.45 14.44
C VAL A 220 1.17 37.89 15.66
N SER A 221 1.85 38.04 16.80
CA SER A 221 1.21 38.45 18.04
C SER A 221 1.84 39.70 18.64
N PHE A 222 1.02 40.54 19.28
CA PHE A 222 1.42 41.73 19.99
C PHE A 222 0.78 41.72 21.38
N MET A 223 1.46 42.27 22.38
CA MET A 223 0.95 42.40 23.74
C MET A 223 0.81 43.90 24.13
N VAL A 224 -0.35 44.24 24.66
CA VAL A 224 -0.67 45.57 25.17
C VAL A 224 -0.93 45.45 26.66
N PHE A 225 -0.17 46.19 27.49
CA PHE A 225 -0.27 46.18 28.95
C PHE A 225 -1.08 47.35 29.49
N PHE A 226 -1.68 47.15 30.67
CA PHE A 226 -2.57 48.08 31.35
C PHE A 226 -2.19 48.33 32.78
N ASP A 227 -2.45 49.53 33.25
CA ASP A 227 -2.36 49.86 34.67
C ASP A 227 -3.41 49.12 35.51
N TRP A 228 -3.16 49.06 36.80
CA TRP A 228 -4.08 48.43 37.73
C TRP A 228 -5.45 49.14 37.68
N ASP A 229 -6.48 48.29 37.58
CA ASP A 229 -7.89 48.72 37.51
C ASP A 229 -8.18 49.76 36.40
N ARG A 230 -7.38 49.76 35.32
CA ARG A 230 -7.53 50.68 34.17
C ARG A 230 -7.76 49.90 32.88
N SER A 231 -8.49 50.57 31.98
CA SER A 231 -8.65 50.13 30.57
C SER A 231 -8.23 51.19 29.56
N ASN A 232 -7.67 52.34 30.01
CA ASN A 232 -7.15 53.38 29.16
C ASN A 232 -5.82 52.88 28.52
N LEU A 233 -5.61 53.31 27.28
CA LEU A 233 -4.40 52.95 26.52
C LEU A 233 -3.33 54.01 26.83
N SER A 234 -2.15 53.58 27.23
CA SER A 234 -0.96 54.42 27.34
C SER A 234 -0.40 54.77 25.96
N ALA A 235 0.53 55.76 25.90
CA ALA A 235 1.21 56.06 24.66
C ALA A 235 1.97 54.87 24.08
N GLN A 236 2.57 54.05 24.94
CA GLN A 236 3.25 52.83 24.52
C GLN A 236 2.25 51.79 23.98
N ALA A 237 1.09 51.61 24.61
CA ALA A 237 0.00 50.77 24.16
C ALA A 237 -0.49 51.16 22.76
N LEU A 238 -0.69 52.47 22.52
CA LEU A 238 -1.10 53.00 21.24
C LEU A 238 -0.07 52.77 20.14
N ASN A 239 1.23 52.82 20.46
CA ASN A 239 2.30 52.53 19.50
C ASN A 239 2.31 51.03 19.13
N THR A 240 2.17 50.13 20.08
CA THR A 240 2.03 48.66 19.83
C THR A 240 0.81 48.36 18.98
N ILE A 241 -0.33 49.00 19.23
CA ILE A 241 -1.56 48.82 18.44
C ILE A 241 -1.37 49.32 17.00
N LYS A 242 -0.66 50.45 16.82
CA LYS A 242 -0.31 50.97 15.48
C LYS A 242 0.56 49.99 14.69
N GLN A 243 1.54 49.33 15.35
CA GLN A 243 2.35 48.27 14.75
C GLN A 243 1.50 47.06 14.36
N ALA A 244 0.59 46.62 15.25
CA ALA A 244 -0.33 45.53 14.97
C ALA A 244 -1.25 45.83 13.77
N ALA A 245 -1.78 47.07 13.68
CA ALA A 245 -2.59 47.51 12.55
C ALA A 245 -1.77 47.52 11.23
N GLY A 246 -0.50 47.91 11.30
CA GLY A 246 0.44 47.82 10.17
C GLY A 246 0.63 46.38 9.69
N ALA A 247 0.93 45.43 10.64
CA ALA A 247 1.09 44.03 10.33
C ALA A 247 -0.18 43.40 9.72
N TYR A 248 -1.36 43.80 10.21
CA TYR A 248 -2.63 43.36 9.64
C TYR A 248 -2.77 43.78 8.15
N LYS A 249 -2.43 45.05 7.83
CA LYS A 249 -2.51 45.54 6.45
C LYS A 249 -1.57 44.84 5.50
N THR A 250 -0.41 44.43 5.98
CA THR A 250 0.59 43.67 5.17
C THR A 250 0.16 42.27 4.88
N LYS A 251 -0.60 41.65 5.77
CA LYS A 251 -0.98 40.22 5.69
C LYS A 251 -2.18 39.91 4.78
N GLY A 252 -2.89 40.93 4.32
CA GLY A 252 -4.06 40.77 3.44
C GLY A 252 -5.30 40.28 4.20
N ASN A 253 -5.90 39.17 3.79
CA ASN A 253 -7.16 38.64 4.35
C ASN A 253 -7.05 38.10 5.80
N ALA A 254 -6.35 38.78 6.68
CA ALA A 254 -6.13 38.38 8.05
C ALA A 254 -7.36 38.63 8.94
N ARG A 255 -7.41 37.91 10.06
CA ARG A 255 -8.32 38.16 11.17
C ARG A 255 -7.52 38.45 12.43
N ILE A 256 -8.09 39.28 13.30
CA ILE A 256 -7.49 39.65 14.58
C ILE A 256 -8.35 39.08 15.71
N THR A 257 -7.71 38.41 16.66
CA THR A 257 -8.33 38.10 17.96
C THR A 257 -7.66 38.96 19.04
N ALA A 258 -8.45 39.81 19.71
CA ALA A 258 -8.00 40.61 20.85
C ALA A 258 -8.49 39.95 22.15
N THR A 259 -7.57 39.31 22.87
CA THR A 259 -7.91 38.59 24.13
C THR A 259 -7.45 39.40 25.33
N GLY A 260 -8.39 39.80 26.16
CA GLY A 260 -8.13 40.59 27.36
C GLY A 260 -7.95 39.69 28.61
N HIS A 261 -7.02 40.09 29.46
CA HIS A 261 -6.66 39.42 30.71
C HIS A 261 -6.57 40.40 31.89
N THR A 262 -6.68 39.87 33.12
CA THR A 262 -6.46 40.61 34.38
C THR A 262 -5.51 39.82 35.24
N ASP A 263 -4.98 40.50 36.27
CA ASP A 263 -4.40 39.81 37.40
C ASP A 263 -5.51 39.24 38.34
N THR A 264 -5.12 38.60 39.43
CA THR A 264 -6.01 37.93 40.38
C THR A 264 -6.49 38.86 41.52
N SER A 265 -6.23 40.19 41.42
CA SER A 265 -6.46 41.15 42.54
C SER A 265 -7.91 41.59 42.75
N GLY A 266 -8.86 41.03 42.00
CA GLY A 266 -10.28 41.36 42.10
C GLY A 266 -11.20 40.14 42.00
N PRO A 267 -12.50 40.28 42.27
CA PRO A 267 -13.47 39.21 42.07
C PRO A 267 -13.53 38.76 40.58
N GLU A 268 -13.76 37.47 40.38
CA GLU A 268 -13.76 36.85 39.03
C GLU A 268 -14.70 37.57 38.04
N ASN A 269 -15.94 37.83 38.45
CA ASN A 269 -16.93 38.54 37.62
C ASN A 269 -16.47 39.95 37.24
N TYR A 270 -15.82 40.67 38.13
CA TYR A 270 -15.26 41.97 37.90
C TYR A 270 -14.09 41.91 36.91
N ASN A 271 -13.20 40.95 37.12
CA ASN A 271 -12.04 40.69 36.26
C ASN A 271 -12.46 40.30 34.85
N MET A 272 -13.49 39.49 34.71
CA MET A 272 -14.09 39.17 33.43
C MET A 272 -14.57 40.44 32.69
N ALA A 273 -15.34 41.26 33.37
CA ALA A 273 -15.83 42.52 32.79
C ALA A 273 -14.69 43.50 32.46
N LEU A 274 -13.65 43.62 33.29
CA LEU A 274 -12.48 44.46 33.05
C LEU A 274 -11.66 43.96 31.88
N SER A 275 -11.47 42.66 31.74
CA SER A 275 -10.76 42.08 30.57
C SER A 275 -11.44 42.37 29.24
N LEU A 276 -12.78 42.31 29.21
CA LEU A 276 -13.58 42.70 28.04
C LEU A 276 -13.47 44.19 27.73
N ARG A 277 -13.51 45.08 28.79
CA ARG A 277 -13.31 46.54 28.55
C ARG A 277 -11.95 46.85 27.94
N ARG A 278 -10.88 46.16 28.40
CA ARG A 278 -9.52 46.29 27.86
C ARG A 278 -9.46 45.85 26.40
N ALA A 279 -10.01 44.67 26.08
CA ALA A 279 -10.03 44.14 24.75
C ALA A 279 -10.84 45.04 23.77
N ASN A 280 -11.96 45.59 24.22
CA ASN A 280 -12.73 46.57 23.44
C ASN A 280 -11.96 47.89 23.21
N ALA A 281 -11.25 48.41 24.22
CA ALA A 281 -10.42 49.58 24.04
C ALA A 281 -9.32 49.37 22.98
N VAL A 282 -8.73 48.18 22.93
CA VAL A 282 -7.77 47.78 21.89
C VAL A 282 -8.46 47.68 20.54
N LYS A 283 -9.63 47.04 20.44
CA LYS A 283 -10.43 46.98 19.20
C LYS A 283 -10.71 48.33 18.65
N ASP A 284 -11.20 49.26 19.48
CA ASP A 284 -11.52 50.63 19.04
C ASP A 284 -10.28 51.37 18.54
N ALA A 285 -9.14 51.15 19.15
CA ALA A 285 -7.87 51.71 18.70
C ALA A 285 -7.39 51.10 17.39
N LEU A 286 -7.54 49.77 17.18
CA LEU A 286 -7.25 49.10 15.90
C LEU A 286 -8.15 49.66 14.78
N VAL A 287 -9.44 49.86 15.04
CA VAL A 287 -10.37 50.42 14.07
C VAL A 287 -9.97 51.84 13.69
N ARG A 288 -9.60 52.70 14.66
CA ARG A 288 -9.06 54.04 14.39
C ARG A 288 -7.77 54.03 13.53
N ASN A 289 -7.02 52.95 13.60
CA ASN A 289 -5.82 52.73 12.76
C ASN A 289 -6.13 52.03 11.41
N GLY A 290 -7.42 51.87 11.07
CA GLY A 290 -7.86 51.41 9.73
C GLY A 290 -8.04 49.90 9.62
N VAL A 291 -8.17 49.17 10.72
CA VAL A 291 -8.57 47.75 10.70
C VAL A 291 -10.11 47.66 10.68
N PRO A 292 -10.74 46.94 9.74
CA PRO A 292 -12.19 46.80 9.71
C PRO A 292 -12.73 46.13 10.99
N ALA A 293 -13.79 46.66 11.56
CA ALA A 293 -14.38 46.19 12.81
C ALA A 293 -14.79 44.69 12.74
N GLN A 294 -15.26 44.24 11.57
CA GLN A 294 -15.64 42.86 11.30
C GLN A 294 -14.45 41.85 11.27
N ALA A 295 -13.23 42.34 11.09
CA ALA A 295 -12.02 41.54 11.11
C ALA A 295 -11.50 41.33 12.54
N ILE A 296 -12.11 41.92 13.57
CA ILE A 296 -11.63 41.88 14.94
C ILE A 296 -12.64 41.12 15.83
N THR A 297 -12.20 40.03 16.40
CA THR A 297 -12.92 39.28 17.44
C THR A 297 -12.38 39.70 18.82
N VAL A 298 -13.27 39.95 19.77
CA VAL A 298 -12.92 40.31 21.16
C VAL A 298 -13.25 39.15 22.08
N VAL A 299 -12.29 38.80 22.95
CA VAL A 299 -12.46 37.74 23.96
C VAL A 299 -12.01 38.27 25.30
N GLY A 300 -12.82 38.07 26.35
CA GLY A 300 -12.45 38.30 27.72
C GLY A 300 -12.09 36.98 28.40
N LYS A 301 -10.97 36.91 29.08
CA LYS A 301 -10.49 35.74 29.85
C LYS A 301 -10.44 36.05 31.37
N GLY A 302 -10.61 37.32 31.74
CA GLY A 302 -10.45 37.67 33.16
C GLY A 302 -9.12 37.21 33.72
N GLN A 303 -9.17 36.50 34.83
CA GLN A 303 -8.01 35.95 35.55
C GLN A 303 -7.77 34.45 35.26
N THR A 304 -8.51 33.83 34.31
CA THR A 304 -8.44 32.38 34.07
C THR A 304 -7.21 31.93 33.26
N ASP A 305 -6.54 32.87 32.58
CA ASP A 305 -5.41 32.58 31.68
C ASP A 305 -4.26 33.56 31.98
N LEU A 306 -3.52 33.23 33.03
CA LEU A 306 -2.43 34.07 33.55
C LEU A 306 -1.14 33.85 32.79
N LEU A 307 -0.48 34.92 32.40
CA LEU A 307 0.88 34.86 31.83
C LEU A 307 1.90 34.47 32.91
N VAL A 308 1.76 35.04 34.09
CA VAL A 308 2.53 34.70 35.29
C VAL A 308 1.57 34.09 36.29
N LYS A 309 1.79 32.86 36.69
CA LYS A 309 0.97 32.18 37.72
C LYS A 309 1.19 32.85 39.05
N THR A 310 0.10 33.35 39.66
CA THR A 310 0.10 33.99 40.96
C THR A 310 -1.00 33.35 41.85
N ALA A 311 -0.86 33.50 43.19
CA ALA A 311 -1.97 33.23 44.09
C ALA A 311 -3.10 34.24 43.89
N ASP A 312 -4.26 33.97 44.49
CA ASP A 312 -5.39 34.90 44.47
C ASP A 312 -5.07 36.19 45.22
N GLY A 313 -5.61 37.30 44.73
CA GLY A 313 -5.43 38.62 45.30
C GLY A 313 -4.12 39.33 44.98
N VAL A 314 -3.27 38.74 44.15
CA VAL A 314 -1.95 39.29 43.79
C VAL A 314 -2.07 40.25 42.58
N ARG A 315 -1.45 41.44 42.72
CA ARG A 315 -1.31 42.40 41.63
C ARG A 315 -0.09 42.09 40.80
N GLU A 316 -0.30 41.53 39.61
CA GLU A 316 0.77 41.18 38.67
C GLU A 316 0.64 42.01 37.36
N PRO A 317 1.57 42.93 37.10
CA PRO A 317 1.52 43.79 35.90
C PRO A 317 1.46 43.04 34.60
N GLN A 318 2.17 41.91 34.46
CA GLN A 318 2.24 41.12 33.23
C GLN A 318 0.92 40.42 32.92
N ASN A 319 0.09 40.14 33.94
CA ASN A 319 -1.22 39.54 33.71
C ASN A 319 -2.27 40.58 33.24
N ARG A 320 -2.03 41.86 33.42
CA ARG A 320 -2.91 42.98 32.97
C ARG A 320 -2.64 43.33 31.53
N ARG A 321 -3.04 42.49 30.60
CA ARG A 321 -2.69 42.60 29.19
C ARG A 321 -3.87 42.33 28.25
N VAL A 322 -3.69 42.75 27.00
CA VAL A 322 -4.46 42.26 25.86
C VAL A 322 -3.50 41.68 24.86
N GLU A 323 -3.74 40.46 24.44
CA GLU A 323 -3.04 39.80 23.37
C GLU A 323 -3.76 40.04 22.04
N ILE A 324 -3.03 40.52 21.03
CA ILE A 324 -3.51 40.77 19.68
C ILE A 324 -2.88 39.69 18.80
N VAL A 325 -3.65 38.74 18.34
CA VAL A 325 -3.19 37.63 17.46
C VAL A 325 -3.74 37.89 16.05
N ILE A 326 -2.85 37.92 15.05
CA ILE A 326 -3.17 38.14 13.63
C ILE A 326 -2.95 36.80 12.89
N GLN A 327 -4.02 36.25 12.36
CA GLN A 327 -4.03 34.96 11.65
C GLN A 327 -4.40 35.13 10.19
#